data_c8211676ec6114fa51c62c8d3db2efc8
#
_entry.id   c8211676ec6114fa51c62c8d3db2efc8
#
_cell.length_a   1.000
_cell.length_b   1.000
_cell.length_c   1.000
_cell.angle_alpha   90.00
_cell.angle_beta   90.00
_cell.angle_gamma   90.00
#
_symmetry.space_group_name_H-M   'P 1'
#
loop_
_entity.id
_entity.type
_entity.pdbx_description
1 polymer ?
#
loop_
_entity_poly.entity_id
_entity_poly.type
_entity_poly.pdbx_seq_one_letter_code
_entity_poly.pdbx_strand_id
1 'polypeptide(L)'
;MTDTLALFDLDNTLLPIDSDYEWGQFLVRIGAVDKASYEKRNAEFFAQYQAGTLDPAEFLAFALGTLARFPRTQLNRWRQQYMDEVIHPAIKPAALELVGKHLNNNDLVAIVTATNRFVTEPIAKAFGVEHLIAALPEETSEGELTGKLVGIPTSGTGKIAHTENWLNRMNLSFDSFKHIYFYSDSDRDLPLLSRVNHPVAVNPNRRLKEHAEMKGWPLLHLFDD
;
A
#
# COMPACT_ATOMS: atom_id res chain seq x y z
N MET A 1 -26.08 -8.45 -0.78
CA MET A 1 -24.67 -8.23 -0.36
C MET A 1 -23.81 -9.13 -1.22
N THR A 2 -22.63 -8.71 -1.61
CA THR A 2 -21.72 -9.57 -2.38
C THR A 2 -21.17 -10.71 -1.50
N ASP A 3 -20.93 -11.88 -2.10
CA ASP A 3 -20.32 -13.03 -1.45
C ASP A 3 -18.78 -13.00 -1.55
N THR A 4 -18.23 -11.95 -2.18
CA THR A 4 -16.80 -11.84 -2.51
C THR A 4 -16.17 -10.57 -1.93
N LEU A 5 -15.03 -10.74 -1.28
CA LEU A 5 -14.13 -9.69 -0.83
C LEU A 5 -12.83 -9.78 -1.66
N ALA A 6 -12.39 -8.69 -2.25
CA ALA A 6 -11.13 -8.59 -2.97
C ALA A 6 -10.22 -7.53 -2.32
N LEU A 7 -9.10 -7.98 -1.78
CA LEU A 7 -8.09 -7.16 -1.15
C LEU A 7 -6.86 -7.09 -2.06
N PHE A 8 -6.30 -5.91 -2.20
CA PHE A 8 -5.11 -5.67 -3.02
C PHE A 8 -4.04 -4.97 -2.19
N ASP A 9 -2.84 -5.51 -2.17
CA ASP A 9 -1.68 -4.69 -1.87
C ASP A 9 -1.42 -3.70 -3.02
N LEU A 10 -0.63 -2.67 -2.79
CA LEU A 10 -0.45 -1.58 -3.75
C LEU A 10 0.93 -1.61 -4.41
N ASP A 11 1.97 -1.41 -3.62
CA ASP A 11 3.34 -1.20 -4.09
C ASP A 11 3.93 -2.51 -4.59
N ASN A 12 4.50 -2.50 -5.81
CA ASN A 12 4.96 -3.68 -6.55
C ASN A 12 3.86 -4.73 -6.86
N THR A 13 2.62 -4.51 -6.41
CA THR A 13 1.45 -5.36 -6.68
C THR A 13 0.56 -4.77 -7.77
N LEU A 14 -0.09 -3.62 -7.52
CA LEU A 14 -0.89 -2.88 -8.51
C LEU A 14 -0.07 -1.81 -9.25
N LEU A 15 0.99 -1.31 -8.62
CA LEU A 15 1.98 -0.43 -9.23
C LEU A 15 3.30 -1.20 -9.43
N PRO A 16 4.05 -0.97 -10.54
CA PRO A 16 5.38 -1.56 -10.72
C PRO A 16 6.48 -0.81 -9.93
N ILE A 17 6.09 0.01 -8.98
CA ILE A 17 6.95 0.87 -8.16
C ILE A 17 6.50 0.86 -6.71
N ASP A 18 7.39 1.29 -5.81
CA ASP A 18 7.06 1.60 -4.42
C ASP A 18 6.67 3.08 -4.29
N SER A 19 5.39 3.34 -4.00
CA SER A 19 4.84 4.71 -3.98
C SER A 19 5.40 5.58 -2.86
N ASP A 20 5.85 5.01 -1.74
CA ASP A 20 6.47 5.80 -0.66
C ASP A 20 7.93 6.17 -0.99
N TYR A 21 8.67 5.23 -1.57
CA TYR A 21 10.02 5.49 -2.08
C TYR A 21 10.01 6.56 -3.16
N GLU A 22 9.15 6.43 -4.16
CA GLU A 22 9.03 7.41 -5.26
C GLU A 22 8.54 8.78 -4.79
N TRP A 23 7.67 8.83 -3.79
CA TRP A 23 7.30 10.09 -3.14
C TRP A 23 8.51 10.79 -2.54
N GLY A 24 9.37 10.04 -1.86
CA GLY A 24 10.62 10.55 -1.33
C GLY A 24 11.56 11.07 -2.41
N GLN A 25 11.74 10.32 -3.51
CA GLN A 25 12.54 10.74 -4.66
C GLN A 25 11.96 12.01 -5.33
N PHE A 26 10.64 12.10 -5.39
CA PHE A 26 9.95 13.29 -5.87
C PHE A 26 10.26 14.51 -4.98
N LEU A 27 10.20 14.39 -3.65
CA LEU A 27 10.54 15.48 -2.73
C LEU A 27 12.00 15.94 -2.86
N VAL A 28 12.92 15.01 -3.09
CA VAL A 28 14.33 15.33 -3.41
C VAL A 28 14.43 16.10 -4.72
N ARG A 29 13.77 15.63 -5.77
CA ARG A 29 13.81 16.24 -7.11
C ARG A 29 13.30 17.67 -7.14
N ILE A 30 12.25 17.97 -6.39
CA ILE A 30 11.72 19.34 -6.29
C ILE A 30 12.46 20.22 -5.27
N GLY A 31 13.50 19.69 -4.62
CA GLY A 31 14.30 20.44 -3.64
C GLY A 31 13.60 20.69 -2.30
N ALA A 32 12.53 19.93 -1.99
CA ALA A 32 11.81 20.06 -0.74
C ALA A 32 12.61 19.50 0.45
N VAL A 33 13.44 18.50 0.21
CA VAL A 33 14.32 17.88 1.21
C VAL A 33 15.77 17.86 0.71
N ASP A 34 16.71 17.88 1.66
CA ASP A 34 18.13 17.77 1.33
C ASP A 34 18.45 16.38 0.75
N LYS A 35 19.02 16.36 -0.46
CA LYS A 35 19.30 15.15 -1.21
C LYS A 35 20.20 14.19 -0.42
N ALA A 36 21.32 14.68 0.10
CA ALA A 36 22.36 13.82 0.68
C ALA A 36 21.87 13.13 1.97
N SER A 37 21.19 13.88 2.85
CA SER A 37 20.65 13.33 4.08
C SER A 37 19.46 12.41 3.85
N TYR A 38 18.59 12.73 2.88
CA TYR A 38 17.41 11.92 2.58
C TYR A 38 17.80 10.60 1.91
N GLU A 39 18.65 10.64 0.88
CA GLU A 39 19.11 9.44 0.18
C GLU A 39 19.89 8.49 1.09
N LYS A 40 20.73 9.03 1.98
CA LYS A 40 21.44 8.22 2.98
C LYS A 40 20.45 7.44 3.85
N ARG A 41 19.43 8.12 4.40
CA ARG A 41 18.44 7.48 5.27
C ARG A 41 17.57 6.46 4.52
N ASN A 42 17.19 6.78 3.29
CA ASN A 42 16.44 5.89 2.43
C ASN A 42 17.24 4.61 2.07
N ALA A 43 18.54 4.76 1.80
CA ALA A 43 19.41 3.62 1.55
C ALA A 43 19.57 2.71 2.79
N GLU A 44 19.62 3.28 4.00
CA GLU A 44 19.63 2.54 5.25
C GLU A 44 18.33 1.70 5.40
N PHE A 45 17.17 2.31 5.18
CA PHE A 45 15.88 1.61 5.24
C PHE A 45 15.76 0.53 4.15
N PHE A 46 16.24 0.80 2.94
CA PHE A 46 16.24 -0.18 1.87
C PHE A 46 17.12 -1.40 2.21
N ALA A 47 18.30 -1.18 2.77
CA ALA A 47 19.17 -2.26 3.24
C ALA A 47 18.50 -3.10 4.34
N GLN A 48 17.85 -2.44 5.31
CA GLN A 48 17.07 -3.13 6.35
C GLN A 48 15.90 -3.91 5.75
N TYR A 49 15.22 -3.35 4.74
CA TYR A 49 14.14 -4.04 4.02
C TYR A 49 14.64 -5.33 3.38
N GLN A 50 15.74 -5.28 2.63
CA GLN A 50 16.33 -6.45 1.99
C GLN A 50 16.80 -7.50 3.00
N ALA A 51 17.36 -7.07 4.14
CA ALA A 51 17.77 -7.94 5.22
C ALA A 51 16.60 -8.53 6.03
N GLY A 52 15.37 -8.03 5.84
CA GLY A 52 14.20 -8.44 6.62
C GLY A 52 14.20 -7.88 8.06
N THR A 53 15.01 -6.87 8.34
CA THR A 53 15.19 -6.24 9.68
C THR A 53 14.52 -4.87 9.79
N LEU A 54 13.87 -4.37 8.73
CA LEU A 54 13.19 -3.09 8.75
C LEU A 54 12.10 -3.07 9.83
N ASP A 55 12.18 -2.09 10.73
CA ASP A 55 11.07 -1.74 11.63
C ASP A 55 10.07 -0.83 10.88
N PRO A 56 8.84 -1.31 10.62
CA PRO A 56 7.83 -0.50 9.94
C PRO A 56 7.47 0.79 10.68
N ALA A 57 7.53 0.79 12.02
CA ALA A 57 7.21 1.99 12.80
C ALA A 57 8.29 3.05 12.66
N GLU A 58 9.58 2.66 12.64
CA GLU A 58 10.70 3.58 12.42
C GLU A 58 10.66 4.19 11.02
N PHE A 59 10.38 3.38 10.01
CA PHE A 59 10.21 3.86 8.64
C PHE A 59 9.04 4.86 8.51
N LEU A 60 7.88 4.52 9.07
CA LEU A 60 6.72 5.42 9.07
C LEU A 60 6.99 6.72 9.83
N ALA A 61 7.70 6.67 10.95
CA ALA A 61 8.08 7.88 11.67
C ALA A 61 8.97 8.81 10.83
N PHE A 62 9.87 8.26 10.02
CA PHE A 62 10.67 9.03 9.08
C PHE A 62 9.82 9.63 7.96
N ALA A 63 8.98 8.82 7.31
CA ALA A 63 8.12 9.26 6.21
C ALA A 63 7.12 10.34 6.66
N LEU A 64 6.39 10.08 7.75
CA LEU A 64 5.40 11.02 8.30
C LEU A 64 6.06 12.27 8.90
N GLY A 65 7.21 12.12 9.56
CA GLY A 65 7.99 13.26 10.07
C GLY A 65 8.47 14.19 8.95
N THR A 66 8.75 13.64 7.76
CA THR A 66 9.06 14.46 6.58
C THR A 66 7.84 15.25 6.12
N LEU A 67 6.65 14.65 6.08
CA LEU A 67 5.40 15.33 5.72
C LEU A 67 5.08 16.47 6.70
N ALA A 68 5.23 16.25 8.00
CA ALA A 68 4.93 17.24 9.05
C ALA A 68 5.77 18.53 8.99
N ARG A 69 6.80 18.56 8.15
CA ARG A 69 7.65 19.76 7.97
C ARG A 69 7.01 20.80 7.08
N PHE A 70 5.93 20.49 6.39
CA PHE A 70 5.32 21.33 5.35
C PHE A 70 3.83 21.54 5.59
N PRO A 71 3.29 22.74 5.29
CA PRO A 71 1.85 23.00 5.37
C PRO A 71 1.05 22.04 4.46
N ARG A 72 -0.12 21.62 4.90
CA ARG A 72 -1.01 20.73 4.17
C ARG A 72 -1.32 21.21 2.76
N THR A 73 -1.50 22.51 2.59
CA THR A 73 -1.76 23.15 1.28
C THR A 73 -0.61 22.95 0.31
N GLN A 74 0.65 23.00 0.80
CA GLN A 74 1.84 22.76 0.00
C GLN A 74 1.97 21.28 -0.34
N LEU A 75 1.77 20.39 0.64
CA LEU A 75 1.78 18.95 0.44
C LEU A 75 0.74 18.52 -0.60
N ASN A 76 -0.47 19.08 -0.57
CA ASN A 76 -1.52 18.76 -1.53
C ASN A 76 -1.14 19.16 -2.96
N ARG A 77 -0.47 20.29 -3.17
CA ARG A 77 0.04 20.71 -4.49
C ARG A 77 1.11 19.74 -5.00
N TRP A 78 2.07 19.39 -4.14
CA TRP A 78 3.13 18.44 -4.48
C TRP A 78 2.57 17.05 -4.75
N ARG A 79 1.57 16.61 -3.97
CA ARG A 79 0.91 15.33 -4.19
C ARG A 79 0.19 15.29 -5.54
N GLN A 80 -0.46 16.37 -5.96
CA GLN A 80 -1.06 16.43 -7.29
C GLN A 80 0.02 16.32 -8.39
N GLN A 81 1.11 17.07 -8.26
CA GLN A 81 2.24 17.00 -9.20
C GLN A 81 2.87 15.60 -9.23
N TYR A 82 3.01 14.97 -8.07
CA TYR A 82 3.50 13.59 -7.95
C TYR A 82 2.57 12.59 -8.64
N MET A 83 1.27 12.74 -8.47
CA MET A 83 0.28 11.92 -9.18
C MET A 83 0.45 12.04 -10.70
N ASP A 84 0.60 13.27 -11.21
CA ASP A 84 0.67 13.52 -12.63
C ASP A 84 2.00 13.06 -13.27
N GLU A 85 3.11 13.26 -12.56
CA GLU A 85 4.45 12.98 -13.09
C GLU A 85 4.95 11.55 -12.83
N VAL A 86 4.48 10.90 -11.78
CA VAL A 86 5.00 9.60 -11.34
C VAL A 86 3.93 8.51 -11.33
N ILE A 87 2.81 8.74 -10.66
CA ILE A 87 1.84 7.67 -10.43
C ILE A 87 1.04 7.36 -11.69
N HIS A 88 0.42 8.36 -12.35
CA HIS A 88 -0.40 8.09 -13.53
C HIS A 88 0.39 7.38 -14.65
N PRO A 89 1.66 7.75 -14.95
CA PRO A 89 2.48 7.00 -15.91
C PRO A 89 2.82 5.57 -15.48
N ALA A 90 2.85 5.31 -14.16
CA ALA A 90 3.18 3.99 -13.61
C ALA A 90 1.98 3.03 -13.62
N ILE A 91 0.74 3.53 -13.62
CA ILE A 91 -0.45 2.69 -13.66
C ILE A 91 -0.52 1.91 -14.98
N LYS A 92 -0.55 0.59 -14.89
CA LYS A 92 -0.57 -0.29 -16.06
C LYS A 92 -2.00 -0.78 -16.36
N PRO A 93 -2.36 -0.95 -17.65
CA PRO A 93 -3.69 -1.45 -18.05
C PRO A 93 -4.04 -2.79 -17.40
N ALA A 94 -3.09 -3.72 -17.27
CA ALA A 94 -3.34 -5.03 -16.66
C ALA A 94 -3.77 -4.93 -15.19
N ALA A 95 -3.21 -3.98 -14.43
CA ALA A 95 -3.61 -3.76 -13.04
C ALA A 95 -5.01 -3.14 -12.94
N LEU A 96 -5.33 -2.17 -13.82
CA LEU A 96 -6.69 -1.61 -13.92
C LEU A 96 -7.72 -2.68 -14.30
N GLU A 97 -7.38 -3.56 -15.24
CA GLU A 97 -8.24 -4.66 -15.65
C GLU A 97 -8.49 -5.65 -14.50
N LEU A 98 -7.45 -6.00 -13.75
CA LEU A 98 -7.58 -6.89 -12.59
C LEU A 98 -8.53 -6.32 -11.54
N VAL A 99 -8.33 -5.06 -11.14
CA VAL A 99 -9.22 -4.38 -10.18
C VAL A 99 -10.62 -4.22 -10.76
N GLY A 100 -10.72 -3.82 -12.04
CA GLY A 100 -11.97 -3.62 -12.75
C GLY A 100 -12.83 -4.88 -12.83
N LYS A 101 -12.25 -6.08 -12.91
CA LYS A 101 -12.99 -7.36 -12.86
C LYS A 101 -13.80 -7.48 -11.57
N HIS A 102 -13.19 -7.20 -10.44
CA HIS A 102 -13.87 -7.26 -9.13
C HIS A 102 -14.91 -6.15 -8.97
N LEU A 103 -14.57 -4.92 -9.37
CA LEU A 103 -15.52 -3.80 -9.31
C LEU A 103 -16.76 -4.05 -10.18
N ASN A 104 -16.58 -4.55 -11.41
CA ASN A 104 -17.68 -4.85 -12.34
C ASN A 104 -18.57 -6.00 -11.85
N ASN A 105 -18.02 -6.92 -11.05
CA ASN A 105 -18.79 -7.98 -10.40
C ASN A 105 -19.51 -7.51 -9.14
N ASN A 106 -19.38 -6.24 -8.76
CA ASN A 106 -19.85 -5.67 -7.49
C ASN A 106 -19.28 -6.38 -6.25
N ASP A 107 -18.05 -6.88 -6.32
CA ASP A 107 -17.33 -7.41 -5.19
C ASP A 107 -17.01 -6.26 -4.22
N LEU A 108 -16.86 -6.56 -2.91
CA LEU A 108 -16.32 -5.59 -1.97
C LEU A 108 -14.81 -5.50 -2.18
N VAL A 109 -14.33 -4.34 -2.65
CA VAL A 109 -12.93 -4.14 -3.03
C VAL A 109 -12.25 -3.16 -2.08
N ALA A 110 -11.04 -3.50 -1.60
CA ALA A 110 -10.20 -2.57 -0.84
C ALA A 110 -8.72 -2.71 -1.23
N ILE A 111 -8.00 -1.58 -1.20
CA ILE A 111 -6.54 -1.57 -1.20
C ILE A 111 -6.06 -1.62 0.26
N VAL A 112 -5.08 -2.50 0.55
CA VAL A 112 -4.50 -2.73 1.88
C VAL A 112 -2.98 -2.56 1.76
N THR A 113 -2.46 -1.41 2.12
CA THR A 113 -1.05 -1.04 1.93
C THR A 113 -0.36 -0.60 3.22
N ALA A 114 0.94 -0.87 3.31
CA ALA A 114 1.79 -0.37 4.39
C ALA A 114 2.11 1.13 4.26
N THR A 115 2.02 1.67 3.05
CA THR A 115 2.26 3.09 2.76
C THR A 115 1.19 3.97 3.40
N ASN A 116 1.58 5.18 3.76
CA ASN A 116 0.71 6.11 4.45
C ASN A 116 -0.44 6.62 3.57
N ARG A 117 -1.60 6.88 4.22
CA ARG A 117 -2.84 7.30 3.56
C ARG A 117 -2.70 8.59 2.77
N PHE A 118 -1.86 9.54 3.23
CA PHE A 118 -1.68 10.80 2.52
C PHE A 118 -1.20 10.59 1.09
N VAL A 119 -0.23 9.70 0.89
CA VAL A 119 0.30 9.37 -0.45
C VAL A 119 -0.69 8.52 -1.24
N THR A 120 -1.28 7.50 -0.61
CA THR A 120 -2.00 6.43 -1.31
C THR A 120 -3.47 6.70 -1.61
N GLU A 121 -4.11 7.66 -0.91
CA GLU A 121 -5.51 7.97 -1.15
C GLU A 121 -5.84 8.39 -2.60
N PRO A 122 -5.10 9.30 -3.26
CA PRO A 122 -5.35 9.61 -4.66
C PRO A 122 -5.02 8.44 -5.59
N ILE A 123 -4.08 7.57 -5.22
CA ILE A 123 -3.73 6.38 -5.99
C ILE A 123 -4.91 5.38 -5.98
N ALA A 124 -5.50 5.12 -4.80
CA ALA A 124 -6.68 4.27 -4.71
C ALA A 124 -7.84 4.80 -5.57
N LYS A 125 -8.06 6.11 -5.58
CA LYS A 125 -9.06 6.77 -6.44
C LYS A 125 -8.76 6.59 -7.93
N ALA A 126 -7.48 6.62 -8.33
CA ALA A 126 -7.08 6.39 -9.72
C ALA A 126 -7.36 4.96 -10.18
N PHE A 127 -7.37 3.97 -9.28
CA PHE A 127 -7.83 2.61 -9.54
C PHE A 127 -9.36 2.43 -9.44
N GLY A 128 -10.11 3.49 -9.10
CA GLY A 128 -11.57 3.41 -8.86
C GLY A 128 -11.95 2.69 -7.57
N VAL A 129 -11.00 2.49 -6.64
CA VAL A 129 -11.23 1.80 -5.37
C VAL A 129 -11.60 2.80 -4.29
N GLU A 130 -12.79 2.62 -3.71
CA GLU A 130 -13.33 3.50 -2.65
C GLU A 130 -12.69 3.23 -1.29
N HIS A 131 -12.42 1.97 -0.99
CA HIS A 131 -11.94 1.55 0.32
C HIS A 131 -10.42 1.43 0.35
N LEU A 132 -9.79 2.21 1.22
CA LEU A 132 -8.35 2.22 1.43
C LEU A 132 -8.03 1.94 2.90
N ILE A 133 -7.27 0.87 3.13
CA ILE A 133 -6.70 0.46 4.42
C ILE A 133 -5.20 0.75 4.34
N ALA A 134 -4.77 1.85 4.93
CA ALA A 134 -3.41 2.37 4.85
C ALA A 134 -2.94 2.86 6.23
N ALA A 135 -1.64 3.04 6.41
CA ALA A 135 -1.10 3.67 7.61
C ALA A 135 -1.69 5.08 7.76
N LEU A 136 -2.32 5.36 8.89
CA LEU A 136 -3.08 6.58 9.11
C LEU A 136 -2.21 7.65 9.77
N PRO A 137 -1.85 8.75 9.07
CA PRO A 137 -1.18 9.88 9.71
C PRO A 137 -2.08 10.57 10.72
N GLU A 138 -1.50 11.00 11.85
CA GLU A 138 -2.20 11.87 12.80
C GLU A 138 -2.30 13.29 12.24
N GLU A 139 -3.48 13.90 12.39
CA GLU A 139 -3.76 15.26 11.94
C GLU A 139 -4.17 16.14 13.14
N THR A 140 -3.82 17.44 13.08
CA THR A 140 -4.33 18.43 14.01
C THR A 140 -5.79 18.77 13.70
N SER A 141 -6.45 19.56 14.57
CA SER A 141 -7.80 20.09 14.33
C SER A 141 -7.89 20.94 13.06
N GLU A 142 -6.79 21.56 12.64
CA GLU A 142 -6.69 22.37 11.42
C GLU A 142 -6.36 21.52 10.16
N GLY A 143 -6.17 20.18 10.32
CA GLY A 143 -5.87 19.26 9.23
C GLY A 143 -4.39 19.20 8.83
N GLU A 144 -3.48 19.75 9.64
CA GLU A 144 -2.04 19.65 9.44
C GLU A 144 -1.51 18.30 9.95
N LEU A 145 -0.50 17.74 9.28
CA LEU A 145 0.10 16.46 9.67
C LEU A 145 1.06 16.66 10.84
N THR A 146 0.95 15.83 11.88
CA THR A 146 1.79 15.94 13.08
C THR A 146 3.10 15.16 12.97
N GLY A 147 3.24 14.29 11.96
CA GLY A 147 4.36 13.37 11.81
C GLY A 147 4.23 12.06 12.58
N LYS A 148 3.11 11.84 13.25
CA LYS A 148 2.85 10.62 14.01
C LYS A 148 1.89 9.70 13.28
N LEU A 149 1.96 8.42 13.62
CA LEU A 149 1.02 7.38 13.18
C LEU A 149 -0.13 7.25 14.18
N VAL A 150 -1.35 7.10 13.69
CA VAL A 150 -2.50 6.70 14.50
C VAL A 150 -2.58 5.17 14.53
N GLY A 151 -2.47 4.60 15.72
CA GLY A 151 -2.55 3.14 15.92
C GLY A 151 -1.25 2.41 15.57
N ILE A 152 -1.37 1.28 14.90
CA ILE A 152 -0.26 0.40 14.52
C ILE A 152 0.04 0.48 13.01
N PRO A 153 1.26 0.12 12.55
CA PRO A 153 1.57 0.01 11.13
C PRO A 153 0.65 -0.98 10.40
N THR A 154 0.29 -0.66 9.15
CA THR A 154 -0.50 -1.53 8.26
C THR A 154 0.43 -2.48 7.49
N SER A 155 1.22 -3.27 8.22
CA SER A 155 2.18 -4.23 7.65
C SER A 155 2.13 -5.56 8.40
N GLY A 156 2.45 -6.64 7.74
CA GLY A 156 2.42 -7.99 8.31
C GLY A 156 1.07 -8.32 8.97
N THR A 157 1.06 -8.71 10.25
CA THR A 157 -0.18 -8.97 11.00
C THR A 157 -1.04 -7.73 11.20
N GLY A 158 -0.47 -6.52 11.11
CA GLY A 158 -1.21 -5.27 11.15
C GLY A 158 -2.21 -5.15 10.01
N LYS A 159 -1.92 -5.69 8.80
CA LYS A 159 -2.89 -5.71 7.69
C LYS A 159 -4.16 -6.50 8.08
N ILE A 160 -4.03 -7.61 8.80
CA ILE A 160 -5.19 -8.38 9.29
C ILE A 160 -6.03 -7.53 10.24
N ALA A 161 -5.40 -6.97 11.29
CA ALA A 161 -6.10 -6.19 12.31
C ALA A 161 -6.83 -4.98 11.71
N HIS A 162 -6.19 -4.26 10.78
CA HIS A 162 -6.81 -3.13 10.10
C HIS A 162 -7.95 -3.54 9.17
N THR A 163 -7.82 -4.68 8.47
CA THR A 163 -8.88 -5.23 7.61
C THR A 163 -10.08 -5.66 8.46
N GLU A 164 -9.87 -6.36 9.58
CA GLU A 164 -10.93 -6.74 10.51
C GLU A 164 -11.64 -5.51 11.09
N ASN A 165 -10.89 -4.49 11.51
CA ASN A 165 -11.45 -3.24 12.02
C ASN A 165 -12.27 -2.49 10.94
N TRP A 166 -11.83 -2.53 9.69
CA TRP A 166 -12.56 -1.94 8.57
C TRP A 166 -13.86 -2.69 8.28
N LEU A 167 -13.82 -4.02 8.23
CA LEU A 167 -15.02 -4.86 8.06
C LEU A 167 -16.00 -4.68 9.21
N ASN A 168 -15.53 -4.68 10.46
CA ASN A 168 -16.36 -4.49 11.64
C ASN A 168 -17.14 -3.16 11.62
N ARG A 169 -16.57 -2.08 11.10
CA ARG A 169 -17.27 -0.80 10.93
C ARG A 169 -18.47 -0.88 9.98
N MET A 170 -18.48 -1.88 9.10
CA MET A 170 -19.59 -2.18 8.19
C MET A 170 -20.49 -3.31 8.71
N ASN A 171 -20.30 -3.76 9.96
CA ASN A 171 -20.95 -4.94 10.54
C ASN A 171 -20.69 -6.22 9.75
N LEU A 172 -19.49 -6.36 9.17
CA LEU A 172 -19.00 -7.52 8.43
C LEU A 172 -17.78 -8.13 9.14
N SER A 173 -17.46 -9.38 8.77
CA SER A 173 -16.25 -10.10 9.13
C SER A 173 -15.71 -10.87 7.92
N PHE A 174 -14.54 -11.49 8.04
CA PHE A 174 -14.08 -12.43 6.99
C PHE A 174 -15.10 -13.54 6.72
N ASP A 175 -15.80 -14.03 7.74
CA ASP A 175 -16.79 -15.09 7.61
C ASP A 175 -18.08 -14.65 6.88
N SER A 176 -18.23 -13.34 6.62
CA SER A 176 -19.34 -12.82 5.82
C SER A 176 -19.19 -13.09 4.30
N PHE A 177 -18.02 -13.59 3.87
CA PHE A 177 -17.71 -13.81 2.47
C PHE A 177 -17.38 -15.26 2.17
N LYS A 178 -17.89 -15.78 1.03
CA LYS A 178 -17.54 -17.11 0.54
C LYS A 178 -16.18 -17.11 -0.17
N HIS A 179 -15.87 -16.02 -0.87
CA HIS A 179 -14.65 -15.85 -1.64
C HIS A 179 -13.91 -14.62 -1.12
N ILE A 180 -12.66 -14.83 -0.68
CA ILE A 180 -11.82 -13.77 -0.18
C ILE A 180 -10.49 -13.85 -0.92
N TYR A 181 -10.28 -12.91 -1.82
CA TYR A 181 -9.05 -12.76 -2.58
C TYR A 181 -8.11 -11.81 -1.85
N PHE A 182 -6.83 -12.12 -1.86
CA PHE A 182 -5.79 -11.16 -1.53
C PHE A 182 -4.63 -11.31 -2.51
N TYR A 183 -4.28 -10.19 -3.13
CA TYR A 183 -3.24 -10.05 -4.14
C TYR A 183 -2.05 -9.32 -3.52
N SER A 184 -0.83 -9.89 -3.57
CA SER A 184 0.38 -9.28 -3.02
C SER A 184 1.64 -9.82 -3.68
N ASP A 185 2.70 -8.98 -3.71
CA ASP A 185 4.04 -9.31 -4.20
C ASP A 185 4.99 -9.79 -3.09
N SER A 186 4.65 -9.56 -1.82
CA SER A 186 5.59 -9.62 -0.70
C SER A 186 5.36 -10.79 0.25
N ASP A 187 6.44 -11.48 0.64
CA ASP A 187 6.43 -12.46 1.72
C ASP A 187 6.05 -11.88 3.10
N ARG A 188 6.13 -10.55 3.28
CA ARG A 188 5.65 -9.87 4.49
C ARG A 188 4.13 -9.95 4.64
N ASP A 189 3.42 -10.18 3.56
CA ASP A 189 1.97 -10.31 3.52
C ASP A 189 1.47 -11.75 3.71
N LEU A 190 2.38 -12.71 3.94
CA LEU A 190 2.03 -14.09 4.26
C LEU A 190 0.99 -14.24 5.39
N PRO A 191 0.99 -13.40 6.45
CA PRO A 191 -0.07 -13.48 7.46
C PRO A 191 -1.47 -13.29 6.86
N LEU A 192 -1.69 -12.27 6.01
CA LEU A 192 -2.99 -12.01 5.39
C LEU A 192 -3.26 -12.98 4.23
N LEU A 193 -2.25 -13.30 3.39
CA LEU A 193 -2.37 -14.31 2.32
C LEU A 193 -2.80 -15.69 2.87
N SER A 194 -2.31 -16.06 4.05
CA SER A 194 -2.69 -17.32 4.70
C SER A 194 -4.07 -17.26 5.38
N ARG A 195 -4.64 -16.08 5.58
CA ARG A 195 -5.95 -15.88 6.23
C ARG A 195 -7.11 -15.95 5.24
N VAL A 196 -6.85 -15.72 3.95
CA VAL A 196 -7.86 -15.72 2.88
C VAL A 196 -7.95 -17.09 2.21
N ASN A 197 -9.06 -17.36 1.49
CA ASN A 197 -9.24 -18.62 0.78
C ASN A 197 -8.86 -18.57 -0.71
N HIS A 198 -8.56 -17.36 -1.25
CA HIS A 198 -8.02 -17.17 -2.59
C HIS A 198 -6.77 -16.27 -2.55
N PRO A 199 -5.63 -16.74 -1.98
CA PRO A 199 -4.38 -16.01 -2.04
C PRO A 199 -3.82 -16.02 -3.46
N VAL A 200 -3.32 -14.88 -3.94
CA VAL A 200 -2.70 -14.74 -5.27
C VAL A 200 -1.37 -13.99 -5.11
N ALA A 201 -0.29 -14.62 -5.52
CA ALA A 201 1.02 -13.99 -5.54
C ALA A 201 1.20 -13.22 -6.86
N VAL A 202 1.28 -11.89 -6.78
CA VAL A 202 1.39 -10.99 -7.93
C VAL A 202 2.80 -10.43 -8.01
N ASN A 203 3.48 -10.60 -9.15
CA ASN A 203 4.89 -10.18 -9.34
C ASN A 203 5.77 -10.52 -8.12
N PRO A 204 5.67 -11.74 -7.55
CA PRO A 204 6.13 -12.03 -6.21
C PRO A 204 7.63 -11.90 -6.07
N ASN A 205 8.09 -11.40 -4.93
CA ASN A 205 9.47 -11.53 -4.54
C ASN A 205 9.85 -13.01 -4.40
N ARG A 206 11.15 -13.31 -4.40
CA ARG A 206 11.64 -14.68 -4.40
C ARG A 206 11.02 -15.56 -3.28
N ARG A 207 10.92 -15.02 -2.06
CA ARG A 207 10.42 -15.78 -0.90
C ARG A 207 8.93 -16.10 -1.03
N LEU A 208 8.13 -15.12 -1.48
CA LEU A 208 6.70 -15.33 -1.71
C LEU A 208 6.49 -16.30 -2.87
N LYS A 209 7.30 -16.21 -3.95
CA LYS A 209 7.23 -17.13 -5.09
C LYS A 209 7.45 -18.57 -4.64
N GLU A 210 8.56 -18.84 -3.92
CA GLU A 210 8.89 -20.17 -3.38
C GLU A 210 7.75 -20.71 -2.48
N HIS A 211 7.17 -19.83 -1.64
CA HIS A 211 6.05 -20.21 -0.77
C HIS A 211 4.77 -20.51 -1.57
N ALA A 212 4.43 -19.68 -2.54
CA ALA A 212 3.25 -19.86 -3.39
C ALA A 212 3.33 -21.16 -4.20
N GLU A 213 4.49 -21.45 -4.79
CA GLU A 213 4.74 -22.71 -5.52
C GLU A 213 4.56 -23.93 -4.59
N MET A 214 5.11 -23.89 -3.39
CA MET A 214 4.96 -24.97 -2.40
C MET A 214 3.50 -25.18 -1.97
N LYS A 215 2.70 -24.12 -1.90
CA LYS A 215 1.30 -24.15 -1.49
C LYS A 215 0.32 -24.33 -2.65
N GLY A 216 0.78 -24.30 -3.89
CA GLY A 216 -0.06 -24.33 -5.08
C GLY A 216 -0.91 -23.07 -5.25
N TRP A 217 -0.43 -21.93 -4.77
CA TRP A 217 -1.11 -20.64 -4.95
C TRP A 217 -0.91 -20.12 -6.37
N PRO A 218 -1.92 -19.44 -6.97
CA PRO A 218 -1.75 -18.81 -8.27
C PRO A 218 -0.62 -17.78 -8.28
N LEU A 219 0.16 -17.77 -9.35
CA LEU A 219 1.15 -16.76 -9.67
C LEU A 219 0.60 -15.89 -10.81
N LEU A 220 0.63 -14.58 -10.65
CA LEU A 220 0.20 -13.62 -11.65
C LEU A 220 1.31 -12.61 -11.90
N HIS A 221 1.59 -12.32 -13.17
CA HIS A 221 2.52 -11.28 -13.60
C HIS A 221 1.72 -10.19 -14.31
N LEU A 222 1.69 -8.98 -13.73
CA LEU A 222 0.99 -7.82 -14.28
C LEU A 222 1.90 -6.88 -15.04
N PHE A 223 3.21 -7.01 -14.83
CA PHE A 223 4.24 -6.15 -15.42
C PHE A 223 5.25 -7.03 -16.12
N ASP A 224 5.66 -6.59 -17.29
CA ASP A 224 6.80 -7.16 -18.00
C ASP A 224 8.09 -6.72 -17.29
N ASP A 225 9.08 -7.62 -17.22
CA ASP A 225 10.42 -7.35 -16.67
C ASP A 225 11.19 -6.32 -17.52
#